data_9d1b036dc3726053050acea7049c216a
#
_entry.id   9d1b036dc3726053050acea7049c216a
#
_cell.length_a   1.000
_cell.length_b   1.000
_cell.length_c   1.000
_cell.angle_alpha   90.00
_cell.angle_beta   90.00
_cell.angle_gamma   90.00
#
_symmetry.space_group_name_H-M   'P 1'
#
loop_
_entity.id
_entity.type
_entity.pdbx_description
1 polymer ?
#
loop_
_entity_poly.entity_id
_entity_poly.type
_entity_poly.pdbx_seq_one_letter_code
_entity_poly.pdbx_strand_id
1 'polypeptide(L)'
;MNRPPDAPRSQVPPSYGFHCVLPPQDFAQALVRVTAALKAEGFGILTEIDVQATMKAKLGIDGPPYRILGACNPPLAHRALTAEPDIGLLLPCNVVVREAADGDLVVGFMDPVAVMQMTSNPEVAAIAQEVRARLERVRSALA
;
A
#
# COMPACT_ATOMS: atom_id res chain seq x y z
N MET A 1 -5.42 12.45 14.96
CA MET A 1 -4.47 11.73 15.84
C MET A 1 -3.23 12.58 16.04
N ASN A 2 -2.84 12.75 17.28
CA ASN A 2 -1.67 13.54 17.61
C ASN A 2 -0.40 12.73 17.33
N ARG A 3 0.48 13.29 16.52
CA ARG A 3 1.80 12.76 16.31
C ARG A 3 2.63 12.96 17.58
N PRO A 4 3.41 11.95 18.03
CA PRO A 4 4.41 12.19 19.07
C PRO A 4 5.35 13.31 18.64
N PRO A 5 5.77 14.22 19.54
CA PRO A 5 6.57 15.38 19.16
C PRO A 5 7.87 15.04 18.41
N ASP A 6 8.43 13.87 18.69
CA ASP A 6 9.71 13.43 18.13
C ASP A 6 9.59 12.39 17.03
N ALA A 7 8.37 12.04 16.59
CA ALA A 7 8.19 11.05 15.53
C ALA A 7 8.57 11.65 14.18
N PRO A 8 9.43 10.98 13.37
CA PRO A 8 9.72 11.41 12.01
C PRO A 8 8.45 11.54 11.19
N ARG A 9 8.38 12.52 10.29
CA ARG A 9 7.20 12.72 9.43
C ARG A 9 6.88 11.49 8.58
N SER A 10 7.90 10.72 8.22
CA SER A 10 7.77 9.48 7.47
C SER A 10 6.96 8.39 8.20
N GLN A 11 6.79 8.52 9.52
CA GLN A 11 6.06 7.55 10.35
C GLN A 11 4.62 7.97 10.62
N VAL A 12 4.20 9.15 10.17
CA VAL A 12 2.82 9.63 10.33
C VAL A 12 2.01 9.22 9.10
N PRO A 13 1.00 8.31 9.24
CA PRO A 13 0.21 7.91 8.10
C PRO A 13 -0.71 9.04 7.63
N PRO A 14 -0.99 9.14 6.31
CA PRO A 14 -2.02 10.03 5.81
C PRO A 14 -3.42 9.52 6.14
N SER A 15 -4.43 10.38 5.99
CA SER A 15 -5.83 10.01 6.24
C SER A 15 -6.36 8.90 5.32
N TYR A 16 -5.72 8.69 4.18
CA TYR A 16 -6.12 7.70 3.17
C TYR A 16 -5.29 6.41 3.23
N GLY A 17 -4.47 6.24 4.26
CA GLY A 17 -3.60 5.09 4.36
C GLY A 17 -3.18 4.77 5.79
N PHE A 18 -2.55 3.63 5.94
CA PHE A 18 -1.87 3.23 7.17
C PHE A 18 -0.52 2.62 6.83
N HIS A 19 0.38 2.53 7.78
CA HIS A 19 1.70 2.02 7.49
C HIS A 19 2.33 1.27 8.66
N CYS A 20 3.45 0.60 8.39
CA CYS A 20 4.38 0.13 9.40
C CYS A 20 5.80 0.48 8.99
N VAL A 21 6.69 0.47 9.97
CA VAL A 21 8.12 0.68 9.77
C VAL A 21 8.82 -0.66 9.98
N LEU A 22 9.61 -1.08 9.00
CA LEU A 22 10.42 -2.29 9.10
C LEU A 22 11.77 -1.94 9.75
N PRO A 23 12.36 -2.89 10.50
CA PRO A 23 13.72 -2.71 10.97
C PRO A 23 14.68 -2.55 9.79
N PRO A 24 15.84 -1.88 9.98
CA PRO A 24 16.82 -1.71 8.92
C PRO A 24 17.20 -3.06 8.30
N GLN A 25 17.09 -3.14 6.97
CA GLN A 25 17.38 -4.34 6.20
C GLN A 25 17.61 -3.97 4.74
N ASP A 26 18.05 -4.93 3.94
CA ASP A 26 18.17 -4.76 2.50
C ASP A 26 16.80 -4.49 1.88
N PHE A 27 16.72 -3.46 1.05
CA PHE A 27 15.48 -3.06 0.38
C PHE A 27 14.88 -4.18 -0.48
N ALA A 28 15.71 -4.92 -1.20
CA ALA A 28 15.25 -6.06 -2.00
C ALA A 28 14.63 -7.16 -1.13
N GLN A 29 15.20 -7.43 0.04
CA GLN A 29 14.65 -8.39 0.99
C GLN A 29 13.33 -7.91 1.58
N ALA A 30 13.23 -6.61 1.84
CA ALA A 30 11.96 -6.01 2.30
C ALA A 30 10.85 -6.20 1.28
N LEU A 31 11.13 -6.02 -0.02
CA LEU A 31 10.16 -6.27 -1.08
C LEU A 31 9.69 -7.72 -1.10
N VAL A 32 10.60 -8.66 -0.91
CA VAL A 32 10.25 -10.10 -0.84
C VAL A 32 9.34 -10.38 0.34
N ARG A 33 9.65 -9.83 1.52
CA ARG A 33 8.84 -9.99 2.73
C ARG A 33 7.44 -9.42 2.55
N VAL A 34 7.33 -8.21 2.01
CA VAL A 34 6.04 -7.54 1.78
C VAL A 34 5.20 -8.34 0.79
N THR A 35 5.80 -8.79 -0.30
CA THR A 35 5.11 -9.60 -1.31
C THR A 35 4.59 -10.91 -0.72
N ALA A 36 5.40 -11.59 0.09
CA ALA A 36 5.00 -12.84 0.74
C ALA A 36 3.86 -12.63 1.75
N ALA A 37 3.92 -11.56 2.54
CA ALA A 37 2.87 -11.22 3.51
C ALA A 37 1.55 -10.88 2.80
N LEU A 38 1.60 -10.17 1.69
CA LEU A 38 0.43 -9.88 0.85
C LEU A 38 -0.16 -11.17 0.28
N LYS A 39 0.68 -12.04 -0.26
CA LYS A 39 0.25 -13.32 -0.83
C LYS A 39 -0.45 -14.20 0.21
N ALA A 40 0.03 -14.21 1.45
CA ALA A 40 -0.59 -14.99 2.53
C ALA A 40 -2.03 -14.55 2.82
N GLU A 41 -2.39 -13.30 2.50
CA GLU A 41 -3.74 -12.76 2.65
C GLU A 41 -4.52 -12.73 1.32
N GLY A 42 -4.03 -13.41 0.31
CA GLY A 42 -4.71 -13.54 -0.98
C GLY A 42 -4.44 -12.42 -1.98
N PHE A 43 -3.44 -11.58 -1.74
CA PHE A 43 -3.07 -10.50 -2.66
C PHE A 43 -1.93 -10.91 -3.58
N GLY A 44 -2.15 -10.80 -4.88
CA GLY A 44 -1.08 -10.86 -5.88
C GLY A 44 -0.60 -9.47 -6.27
N ILE A 45 0.63 -9.37 -6.73
CA ILE A 45 1.19 -8.12 -7.25
C ILE A 45 0.97 -8.09 -8.76
N LEU A 46 0.12 -7.18 -9.22
CA LEU A 46 -0.18 -7.03 -10.65
C LEU A 46 0.80 -6.11 -11.35
N THR A 47 1.24 -5.07 -10.65
CA THR A 47 2.14 -4.06 -11.19
C THR A 47 3.17 -3.69 -10.14
N GLU A 48 4.35 -3.34 -10.62
CA GLU A 48 5.42 -2.83 -9.77
C GLU A 48 6.06 -1.64 -10.47
N ILE A 49 6.07 -0.49 -9.79
CA ILE A 49 6.63 0.75 -10.33
C ILE A 49 7.86 1.10 -9.50
N ASP A 50 9.00 1.18 -10.16
CA ASP A 50 10.24 1.66 -9.58
C ASP A 50 10.31 3.18 -9.76
N VAL A 51 9.89 3.91 -8.73
CA VAL A 51 9.84 5.38 -8.77
C VAL A 51 11.25 5.96 -8.80
N GLN A 52 12.20 5.37 -8.07
CA GLN A 52 13.59 5.80 -8.08
C GLN A 52 14.17 5.76 -9.50
N ALA A 53 14.01 4.63 -10.19
CA ALA A 53 14.51 4.45 -11.55
C ALA A 53 13.78 5.37 -12.54
N THR A 54 12.47 5.56 -12.36
CA THR A 54 11.67 6.43 -13.23
C THR A 54 12.12 7.89 -13.13
N MET A 55 12.33 8.41 -11.93
CA MET A 55 12.79 9.79 -11.74
C MET A 55 14.20 10.00 -12.28
N LYS A 56 15.07 9.00 -12.12
CA LYS A 56 16.41 9.05 -12.70
C LYS A 56 16.37 9.08 -14.22
N ALA A 57 15.59 8.20 -14.84
CA ALA A 57 15.52 8.10 -16.29
C ALA A 57 14.86 9.33 -16.93
N LYS A 58 13.80 9.87 -16.33
CA LYS A 58 13.00 10.93 -16.93
C LYS A 58 13.46 12.33 -16.57
N LEU A 59 13.98 12.53 -15.37
CA LEU A 59 14.34 13.85 -14.85
C LEU A 59 15.81 13.99 -14.47
N GLY A 60 16.59 12.89 -14.50
CA GLY A 60 17.98 12.90 -14.05
C GLY A 60 18.14 13.11 -12.54
N ILE A 61 17.09 12.91 -11.77
CA ILE A 61 17.09 13.13 -10.32
C ILE A 61 17.46 11.82 -9.62
N ASP A 62 18.42 11.90 -8.70
CA ASP A 62 18.73 10.81 -7.78
C ASP A 62 17.82 10.90 -6.55
N GLY A 63 17.33 9.76 -6.09
CA GLY A 63 16.46 9.70 -4.92
C GLY A 63 16.56 8.36 -4.20
N PRO A 64 15.91 8.23 -3.04
CA PRO A 64 15.92 6.99 -2.28
C PRO A 64 15.10 5.89 -2.97
N PRO A 65 15.30 4.62 -2.61
CA PRO A 65 14.46 3.52 -3.06
C PRO A 65 12.98 3.78 -2.77
N TYR A 66 12.15 3.55 -3.77
CA TYR A 66 10.69 3.74 -3.68
C TYR A 66 10.02 2.83 -4.70
N ARG A 67 9.18 1.91 -4.22
CA ARG A 67 8.39 1.01 -5.08
C ARG A 67 6.91 1.15 -4.79
N ILE A 68 6.11 1.17 -5.85
CA ILE A 68 4.65 1.08 -5.76
C ILE A 68 4.25 -0.29 -6.25
N LEU A 69 3.60 -1.07 -5.38
CA LEU A 69 3.10 -2.38 -5.69
C LEU A 69 1.58 -2.31 -5.85
N GLY A 70 1.08 -2.64 -7.03
CA GLY A 70 -0.36 -2.74 -7.26
C GLY A 70 -0.86 -4.09 -6.81
N ALA A 71 -1.43 -4.16 -5.61
CA ALA A 71 -1.91 -5.40 -5.01
C ALA A 71 -3.38 -5.66 -5.35
N CYS A 72 -3.71 -6.90 -5.66
CA CYS A 72 -5.06 -7.29 -6.00
C CYS A 72 -5.42 -8.62 -5.33
N ASN A 73 -6.61 -8.64 -4.71
CA ASN A 73 -7.26 -9.87 -4.29
C ASN A 73 -8.32 -10.18 -5.34
N PRO A 74 -8.10 -11.15 -6.25
CA PRO A 74 -8.98 -11.34 -7.40
C PRO A 74 -10.45 -11.59 -7.07
N PRO A 75 -10.81 -12.45 -6.11
CA PRO A 75 -12.23 -12.64 -5.77
C PRO A 75 -12.92 -11.36 -5.30
N LEU A 76 -12.26 -10.58 -4.46
CA LEU A 76 -12.81 -9.33 -3.93
C LEU A 76 -12.86 -8.25 -5.00
N ALA A 77 -11.82 -8.14 -5.84
CA ALA A 77 -11.81 -7.22 -6.97
C ALA A 77 -12.92 -7.53 -7.97
N HIS A 78 -13.15 -8.80 -8.27
CA HIS A 78 -14.21 -9.21 -9.16
C HIS A 78 -15.60 -8.81 -8.64
N ARG A 79 -15.85 -9.00 -7.35
CA ARG A 79 -17.11 -8.58 -6.72
C ARG A 79 -17.29 -7.05 -6.81
N ALA A 80 -16.23 -6.29 -6.56
CA ALA A 80 -16.28 -4.83 -6.64
C ALA A 80 -16.57 -4.34 -8.06
N LEU A 81 -15.88 -4.89 -9.06
CA LEU A 81 -16.06 -4.53 -10.46
C LEU A 81 -17.45 -4.94 -10.99
N THR A 82 -18.00 -6.03 -10.46
CA THR A 82 -19.37 -6.46 -10.81
C THR A 82 -20.40 -5.50 -10.21
N ALA A 83 -20.20 -5.06 -8.96
CA ALA A 83 -21.10 -4.13 -8.30
C ALA A 83 -21.02 -2.71 -8.89
N GLU A 84 -19.84 -2.29 -9.30
CA GLU A 84 -19.58 -0.95 -9.84
C GLU A 84 -18.45 -1.02 -10.87
N PRO A 85 -18.78 -1.07 -12.18
CA PRO A 85 -17.75 -1.23 -13.23
C PRO A 85 -16.67 -0.18 -13.25
N ASP A 86 -16.99 1.07 -12.90
CA ASP A 86 -16.02 2.16 -12.89
C ASP A 86 -15.11 2.17 -11.65
N ILE A 87 -15.31 1.24 -10.71
CA ILE A 87 -14.47 1.18 -9.53
C ILE A 87 -13.00 0.90 -9.88
N GLY A 88 -12.74 0.40 -11.09
CA GLY A 88 -11.38 0.26 -11.61
C GLY A 88 -10.56 1.54 -11.59
N LEU A 89 -11.23 2.71 -11.59
CA LEU A 89 -10.55 3.99 -11.44
C LEU A 89 -9.87 4.14 -10.06
N LEU A 90 -10.31 3.40 -9.06
CA LEU A 90 -9.78 3.39 -7.70
C LEU A 90 -8.99 2.11 -7.37
N LEU A 91 -8.66 1.33 -8.38
CA LEU A 91 -7.89 0.10 -8.26
C LEU A 91 -6.59 0.23 -9.05
N PRO A 92 -5.54 -0.56 -8.71
CA PRO A 92 -5.46 -1.53 -7.62
C PRO A 92 -5.25 -0.89 -6.25
N CYS A 93 -5.25 -1.73 -5.19
CA CYS A 93 -4.84 -1.29 -3.86
C CYS A 93 -3.32 -1.12 -3.85
N ASN A 94 -2.85 0.09 -3.79
CA ASN A 94 -1.42 0.37 -3.82
C ASN A 94 -0.78 0.13 -2.45
N VAL A 95 0.36 -0.55 -2.49
CA VAL A 95 1.26 -0.73 -1.35
C VAL A 95 2.59 -0.11 -1.72
N VAL A 96 3.08 0.80 -0.89
CA VAL A 96 4.34 1.52 -1.13
C VAL A 96 5.40 0.97 -0.18
N VAL A 97 6.56 0.64 -0.73
CA VAL A 97 7.76 0.31 0.05
C VAL A 97 8.81 1.36 -0.27
N ARG A 98 9.25 2.11 0.73
CA ARG A 98 10.19 3.21 0.53
C ARG A 98 11.20 3.33 1.66
N GLU A 99 12.33 3.90 1.33
CA GLU A 99 13.33 4.29 2.33
C GLU A 99 13.12 5.74 2.72
N ALA A 100 12.93 5.99 4.01
CA ALA A 100 12.79 7.32 4.56
C ALA A 100 14.15 8.00 4.70
N ALA A 101 14.15 9.33 4.94
CA ALA A 101 15.37 10.12 5.06
C ALA A 101 16.30 9.66 6.20
N ASP A 102 15.75 9.05 7.24
CA ASP A 102 16.49 8.49 8.37
C ASP A 102 17.01 7.06 8.13
N GLY A 103 16.75 6.50 6.94
CA GLY A 103 17.14 5.13 6.57
C GLY A 103 16.12 4.06 6.94
N ASP A 104 15.05 4.40 7.64
CA ASP A 104 13.97 3.46 7.93
C ASP A 104 13.25 3.03 6.65
N LEU A 105 12.81 1.78 6.63
CA LEU A 105 11.97 1.28 5.56
C LEU A 105 10.51 1.36 5.98
N VAL A 106 9.73 2.12 5.23
CA VAL A 106 8.31 2.36 5.49
C VAL A 106 7.48 1.60 4.48
N VAL A 107 6.52 0.83 4.96
CA VAL A 107 5.52 0.16 4.13
C VAL A 107 4.19 0.84 4.35
N GLY A 108 3.68 1.48 3.29
CA GLY A 108 2.39 2.17 3.31
C GLY A 108 1.33 1.38 2.57
N PHE A 109 0.12 1.38 3.11
CA PHE A 109 -1.03 0.70 2.53
C PHE A 109 -2.13 1.71 2.26
N MET A 110 -2.69 1.70 1.05
CA MET A 110 -3.92 2.44 0.79
C MET A 110 -5.03 1.89 1.70
N ASP A 111 -5.77 2.77 2.36
CA ASP A 111 -6.94 2.39 3.15
C ASP A 111 -8.16 2.30 2.23
N PRO A 112 -8.62 1.08 1.89
CA PRO A 112 -9.74 0.95 0.96
C PRO A 112 -11.04 1.51 1.53
N VAL A 113 -11.23 1.52 2.85
CA VAL A 113 -12.42 2.12 3.47
C VAL A 113 -12.44 3.63 3.24
N ALA A 114 -11.30 4.31 3.44
CA ALA A 114 -11.20 5.74 3.20
C ALA A 114 -11.40 6.10 1.73
N VAL A 115 -10.76 5.35 0.83
CA VAL A 115 -10.82 5.63 -0.62
C VAL A 115 -12.20 5.32 -1.19
N MET A 116 -12.81 4.22 -0.78
CA MET A 116 -14.12 3.79 -1.30
C MET A 116 -15.30 4.60 -0.74
N GLN A 117 -15.05 5.54 0.18
CA GLN A 117 -16.05 6.54 0.58
C GLN A 117 -16.44 7.48 -0.57
N MET A 118 -15.65 7.51 -1.63
CA MET A 118 -15.98 8.27 -2.85
C MET A 118 -17.18 7.69 -3.60
N THR A 119 -17.52 6.42 -3.36
CA THR A 119 -18.73 5.78 -3.90
C THR A 119 -19.79 5.66 -2.83
N SER A 120 -21.05 5.72 -3.23
CA SER A 120 -22.20 5.49 -2.37
C SER A 120 -22.73 4.04 -2.43
N ASN A 121 -22.07 3.16 -3.18
CA ASN A 121 -22.50 1.77 -3.35
C ASN A 121 -22.21 0.97 -2.06
N PRO A 122 -23.26 0.49 -1.35
CA PRO A 122 -23.08 -0.21 -0.08
C PRO A 122 -22.35 -1.56 -0.23
N GLU A 123 -22.45 -2.20 -1.39
CA GLU A 123 -21.74 -3.45 -1.64
C GLU A 123 -20.25 -3.23 -1.78
N VAL A 124 -19.83 -2.15 -2.42
CA VAL A 124 -18.42 -1.75 -2.50
C VAL A 124 -17.89 -1.40 -1.11
N ALA A 125 -18.67 -0.71 -0.28
CA ALA A 125 -18.31 -0.39 1.08
C ALA A 125 -18.06 -1.65 1.93
N ALA A 126 -18.89 -2.68 1.78
CA ALA A 126 -18.73 -3.95 2.49
C ALA A 126 -17.45 -4.69 2.04
N ILE A 127 -17.17 -4.70 0.73
CA ILE A 127 -15.95 -5.29 0.18
C ILE A 127 -14.72 -4.56 0.71
N ALA A 128 -14.77 -3.23 0.77
CA ALA A 128 -13.67 -2.41 1.27
C ALA A 128 -13.31 -2.75 2.71
N GLN A 129 -14.30 -3.03 3.56
CA GLN A 129 -14.07 -3.47 4.94
C GLN A 129 -13.29 -4.78 5.01
N GLU A 130 -13.64 -5.74 4.17
CA GLU A 130 -12.94 -7.03 4.12
C GLU A 130 -11.50 -6.87 3.60
N VAL A 131 -11.30 -6.08 2.55
CA VAL A 131 -9.97 -5.79 2.01
C VAL A 131 -9.10 -5.13 3.07
N ARG A 132 -9.65 -4.13 3.77
CA ARG A 132 -8.92 -3.44 4.84
C ARG A 132 -8.50 -4.40 5.96
N ALA A 133 -9.39 -5.27 6.40
CA ALA A 133 -9.07 -6.25 7.44
C ALA A 133 -7.90 -7.15 7.02
N ARG A 134 -7.87 -7.58 5.76
CA ARG A 134 -6.77 -8.39 5.23
C ARG A 134 -5.46 -7.60 5.16
N LEU A 135 -5.50 -6.35 4.71
CA LEU A 135 -4.32 -5.48 4.67
C LEU A 135 -3.78 -5.17 6.07
N GLU A 136 -4.65 -5.02 7.07
CA GLU A 136 -4.22 -4.85 8.45
C GLU A 136 -3.51 -6.09 8.99
N ARG A 137 -3.95 -7.29 8.59
CA ARG A 137 -3.22 -8.53 8.93
C ARG A 137 -1.86 -8.60 8.25
N VAL A 138 -1.76 -8.12 7.02
CA VAL A 138 -0.46 -7.98 6.34
C VAL A 138 0.47 -7.08 7.14
N ARG A 139 -0.02 -5.90 7.54
CA ARG A 139 0.75 -4.97 8.37
C ARG A 139 1.22 -5.63 9.66
N SER A 140 0.33 -6.32 10.36
CA SER A 140 0.66 -7.01 11.62
C SER A 140 1.72 -8.09 11.43
N ALA A 141 1.69 -8.80 10.31
CA ALA A 141 2.69 -9.81 9.99
C ALA A 141 4.07 -9.23 9.71
N LEU A 142 4.13 -7.97 9.28
CA LEU A 142 5.40 -7.28 8.97
C LEU A 142 5.99 -6.55 10.18
N ALA A 143 5.17 -6.22 11.13
CA ALA A 143 5.58 -5.45 12.30
C ALA A 143 6.40 -6.25 13.32
#